data_da40387ca8f4ecb6673e56ea027af8c5
#
_entry.id   da40387ca8f4ecb6673e56ea027af8c5
#
_cell.length_a   1.000
_cell.length_b   1.000
_cell.length_c   1.000
_cell.angle_alpha   90.00
_cell.angle_beta   90.00
_cell.angle_gamma   90.00
#
_symmetry.space_group_name_H-M   'P 1'
#
loop_
_entity.id
_entity.type
_entity.pdbx_description
1 polymer ?
#
loop_
_entity_poly.entity_id
_entity_poly.type
_entity_poly.pdbx_seq_one_letter_code
_entity_poly.pdbx_strand_id
1 'polypeptide(L)'
;QTGYTATDRVSGTTGHYPLSIDIRNTLKRNFTEVLPKFSVLYAFDEIHNLYVSVAKGYKAGGFNTQMFSDVLQQKMMNEMGFGTVYDADKVVSYEPEYSWNYELGGHFSCMEGAVRGDFALFYIDCRDQQLTIFPEGTTTGRMMTNAGRTRSFGGELSLQVSPWQNLDINAAYGYTNAKFVRYNDGKTDYKGNYLPYAPQHTLSANGAWTIPTGVQWLGNIVLQAGVRCAGRIWWNEENSLSQPFY
;
A
#
# COMPACT_ATOMS: atom_id res chain seq x y z
N GLN A 1 -22.25 25.03 29.16
CA GLN A 1 -20.98 25.78 29.28
C GLN A 1 -20.00 24.88 30.01
N THR A 2 -19.03 24.38 29.29
CA THR A 2 -17.88 23.68 29.87
C THR A 2 -16.76 24.70 29.96
N GLY A 3 -16.25 24.96 31.15
CA GLY A 3 -15.06 25.77 31.39
C GLY A 3 -13.94 24.87 31.88
N TYR A 4 -12.72 25.33 31.79
CA TYR A 4 -11.57 24.67 32.42
C TYR A 4 -10.95 25.59 33.45
N THR A 5 -10.27 24.97 34.42
CA THR A 5 -9.58 25.67 35.49
C THR A 5 -8.08 25.48 35.27
N ALA A 6 -7.34 26.56 35.10
CA ALA A 6 -5.90 26.55 35.03
C ALA A 6 -5.28 27.19 36.25
N THR A 7 -4.26 26.55 36.84
CA THR A 7 -3.50 27.08 37.98
C THR A 7 -2.11 27.44 37.48
N ASP A 8 -1.73 28.69 37.63
CA ASP A 8 -0.36 29.12 37.42
C ASP A 8 0.54 28.47 38.48
N ARG A 9 1.52 27.72 38.03
CA ARG A 9 2.45 26.98 38.92
C ARG A 9 3.43 27.90 39.69
N VAL A 10 3.60 29.13 39.24
CA VAL A 10 4.51 30.10 39.86
C VAL A 10 3.79 30.94 40.92
N SER A 11 2.63 31.47 40.57
CA SER A 11 1.84 32.32 41.45
C SER A 11 0.82 31.58 42.30
N GLY A 12 0.52 30.33 41.99
CA GLY A 12 -0.53 29.55 42.65
C GLY A 12 -1.95 30.04 42.35
N THR A 13 -2.11 31.02 41.48
CA THR A 13 -3.40 31.62 41.16
C THR A 13 -4.18 30.72 40.24
N THR A 14 -5.40 30.41 40.63
CA THR A 14 -6.33 29.59 39.80
C THR A 14 -7.31 30.47 39.06
N GLY A 15 -7.28 30.44 37.76
CA GLY A 15 -8.26 31.11 36.89
C GLY A 15 -9.30 30.12 36.34
N HIS A 16 -10.55 30.57 36.29
CA HIS A 16 -11.61 29.83 35.62
C HIS A 16 -11.87 30.49 34.25
N TYR A 17 -11.64 29.73 33.19
CA TYR A 17 -11.80 30.23 31.83
C TYR A 17 -13.03 29.59 31.21
N PRO A 18 -14.09 30.36 30.89
CA PRO A 18 -15.25 29.83 30.19
C PRO A 18 -14.85 29.44 28.77
N LEU A 19 -15.03 28.18 28.41
CA LEU A 19 -14.73 27.68 27.07
C LEU A 19 -16.04 27.55 26.28
N SER A 20 -16.20 28.35 25.23
CA SER A 20 -17.30 28.24 24.28
C SER A 20 -16.75 27.79 22.93
N ILE A 21 -16.40 26.50 22.82
CA ILE A 21 -15.98 25.96 21.53
C ILE A 21 -17.16 25.19 20.93
N ASP A 22 -17.67 25.68 19.79
CA ASP A 22 -18.61 24.92 18.98
C ASP A 22 -17.83 24.04 18.01
N ILE A 23 -17.77 22.74 18.31
CA ILE A 23 -17.12 21.72 17.49
C ILE A 23 -18.11 20.98 16.56
N ARG A 24 -19.37 21.41 16.53
CA ARG A 24 -20.42 20.82 15.67
C ARG A 24 -20.27 21.30 14.23
N ASN A 25 -19.11 21.07 13.63
CA ASN A 25 -18.88 21.36 12.23
C ASN A 25 -18.88 20.04 11.44
N THR A 26 -19.72 19.95 10.40
CA THR A 26 -19.74 18.82 9.48
C THR A 26 -18.78 19.11 8.33
N LEU A 27 -17.63 18.47 8.34
CA LEU A 27 -16.69 18.55 7.23
C LEU A 27 -17.18 17.67 6.09
N LYS A 28 -17.32 18.24 4.89
CA LYS A 28 -17.69 17.52 3.67
C LYS A 28 -16.69 17.85 2.58
N ARG A 29 -16.18 16.84 1.90
CA ARG A 29 -15.38 16.97 0.68
C ARG A 29 -15.89 15.99 -0.35
N ASN A 30 -16.03 16.44 -1.58
CA ASN A 30 -16.36 15.61 -2.73
C ASN A 30 -15.14 15.52 -3.61
N PHE A 31 -14.80 14.30 -4.00
CA PHE A 31 -13.73 14.03 -4.93
C PHE A 31 -14.33 13.40 -6.18
N THR A 32 -14.03 14.00 -7.33
CA THR A 32 -14.43 13.46 -8.64
C THR A 32 -13.18 13.33 -9.47
N GLU A 33 -12.94 12.15 -10.03
CA GLU A 33 -11.72 11.87 -10.77
C GLU A 33 -12.01 11.05 -12.02
N VAL A 34 -11.27 11.32 -13.09
CA VAL A 34 -11.28 10.51 -14.30
C VAL A 34 -10.10 9.56 -14.28
N LEU A 35 -10.40 8.26 -14.41
CA LEU A 35 -9.42 7.17 -14.33
C LEU A 35 -9.24 6.52 -15.70
N PRO A 36 -8.44 7.12 -16.58
CA PRO A 36 -8.20 6.55 -17.89
C PRO A 36 -7.41 5.25 -17.79
N LYS A 37 -7.79 4.28 -18.61
CA LYS A 37 -7.04 3.06 -18.89
C LYS A 37 -6.99 2.84 -20.39
N PHE A 38 -5.79 2.68 -20.93
CA PHE A 38 -5.53 2.34 -22.30
C PHE A 38 -4.81 1.00 -22.34
N SER A 39 -5.25 0.12 -23.23
CA SER A 39 -4.62 -1.17 -23.42
C SER A 39 -4.63 -1.52 -24.91
N VAL A 40 -3.50 -2.02 -25.38
CA VAL A 40 -3.35 -2.58 -26.73
C VAL A 40 -2.90 -4.02 -26.56
N LEU A 41 -3.61 -4.93 -27.22
CA LEU A 41 -3.28 -6.35 -27.25
C LEU A 41 -3.01 -6.73 -28.71
N TYR A 42 -1.90 -7.42 -28.92
CA TYR A 42 -1.55 -8.03 -30.18
C TYR A 42 -1.56 -9.55 -30.04
N ALA A 43 -2.44 -10.21 -30.78
CA ALA A 43 -2.50 -11.67 -30.83
C ALA A 43 -1.67 -12.16 -32.03
N PHE A 44 -0.67 -12.98 -31.78
CA PHE A 44 0.12 -13.63 -32.83
C PHE A 44 -0.63 -14.80 -33.44
N ASP A 45 -1.37 -15.50 -32.59
CA ASP A 45 -2.24 -16.61 -32.90
C ASP A 45 -3.35 -16.74 -31.82
N GLU A 46 -4.05 -17.87 -31.78
CA GLU A 46 -5.14 -18.11 -30.82
C GLU A 46 -4.67 -18.23 -29.36
N ILE A 47 -3.35 -18.46 -29.12
CA ILE A 47 -2.78 -18.75 -27.81
C ILE A 47 -1.79 -17.67 -27.41
N HIS A 48 -0.94 -17.23 -28.34
CA HIS A 48 0.15 -16.29 -28.04
C HIS A 48 -0.29 -14.86 -28.22
N ASN A 49 -0.15 -14.06 -27.21
CA ASN A 49 -0.41 -12.64 -27.29
C ASN A 49 0.57 -11.81 -26.46
N LEU A 50 0.64 -10.55 -26.80
CA LEU A 50 1.38 -9.52 -26.06
C LEU A 50 0.45 -8.34 -25.83
N TYR A 51 0.52 -7.75 -24.65
CA TYR A 51 -0.23 -6.54 -24.37
C TYR A 51 0.63 -5.47 -23.70
N VAL A 52 0.25 -4.23 -23.93
CA VAL A 52 0.74 -3.07 -23.20
C VAL A 52 -0.45 -2.36 -22.60
N SER A 53 -0.36 -1.97 -21.35
CA SER A 53 -1.40 -1.17 -20.71
C SER A 53 -0.83 0.01 -19.94
N VAL A 54 -1.59 1.11 -19.91
CA VAL A 54 -1.33 2.29 -19.09
C VAL A 54 -2.62 2.64 -18.38
N ALA A 55 -2.56 2.73 -17.05
CA ALA A 55 -3.73 3.02 -16.23
C ALA A 55 -3.41 4.03 -15.14
N LYS A 56 -4.34 4.98 -14.90
CA LYS A 56 -4.31 5.88 -13.76
C LYS A 56 -5.03 5.24 -12.58
N GLY A 57 -4.36 5.16 -11.44
CA GLY A 57 -4.93 4.78 -10.16
C GLY A 57 -5.26 5.99 -9.29
N TYR A 58 -6.17 5.82 -8.36
CA TYR A 58 -6.68 6.87 -7.49
C TYR A 58 -7.05 6.30 -6.13
N LYS A 59 -6.71 7.05 -5.06
CA LYS A 59 -7.16 6.82 -3.71
C LYS A 59 -7.72 8.12 -3.16
N ALA A 60 -8.97 8.12 -2.73
CA ALA A 60 -9.66 9.33 -2.25
C ALA A 60 -8.94 9.96 -1.07
N GLY A 61 -9.01 11.26 -0.98
CA GLY A 61 -8.63 12.00 0.22
C GLY A 61 -9.58 11.74 1.38
N GLY A 62 -9.29 12.33 2.53
CA GLY A 62 -10.08 12.09 3.72
C GLY A 62 -9.79 13.08 4.83
N PHE A 63 -10.18 12.68 6.05
CA PHE A 63 -10.03 13.50 7.25
C PHE A 63 -9.22 12.75 8.32
N ASN A 64 -8.35 13.47 8.98
CA ASN A 64 -7.57 13.02 10.13
C ASN A 64 -8.42 13.10 11.40
N THR A 65 -9.29 12.13 11.63
CA THR A 65 -10.23 12.15 12.77
C THR A 65 -9.49 12.14 14.12
N GLN A 66 -8.31 11.53 14.19
CA GLN A 66 -7.46 11.52 15.38
C GLN A 66 -6.93 12.92 15.75
N MET A 67 -6.89 13.84 14.78
CA MET A 67 -6.40 15.21 15.02
C MET A 67 -7.47 16.14 15.61
N PHE A 68 -8.72 15.71 15.72
CA PHE A 68 -9.77 16.56 16.27
C PHE A 68 -9.53 16.94 17.73
N SER A 69 -8.96 16.05 18.54
CA SER A 69 -8.55 16.37 19.91
C SER A 69 -7.47 17.44 19.93
N ASP A 70 -6.50 17.36 19.02
CA ASP A 70 -5.39 18.32 18.95
C ASP A 70 -5.89 19.68 18.46
N VAL A 71 -6.83 19.71 17.50
CA VAL A 71 -7.52 20.93 17.07
C VAL A 71 -8.24 21.59 18.23
N LEU A 72 -8.95 20.81 19.03
CA LEU A 72 -9.64 21.30 20.21
C LEU A 72 -8.66 21.89 21.24
N GLN A 73 -7.61 21.13 21.55
CA GLN A 73 -6.57 21.58 22.49
C GLN A 73 -5.90 22.87 22.03
N GLN A 74 -5.58 22.99 20.75
CA GLN A 74 -4.98 24.21 20.20
C GLN A 74 -5.90 25.40 20.25
N LYS A 75 -7.20 25.23 19.92
CA LYS A 75 -8.18 26.30 20.09
C LYS A 75 -8.27 26.77 21.53
N MET A 76 -8.25 25.83 22.48
CA MET A 76 -8.17 26.15 23.90
C MET A 76 -6.92 26.96 24.26
N MET A 77 -5.74 26.51 23.80
CA MET A 77 -4.48 27.21 24.08
C MET A 77 -4.45 28.61 23.47
N ASN A 78 -5.00 28.80 22.27
CA ASN A 78 -5.10 30.11 21.64
C ASN A 78 -6.00 31.07 22.45
N GLU A 79 -7.15 30.60 22.93
CA GLU A 79 -8.02 31.42 23.78
C GLU A 79 -7.35 31.79 25.11
N MET A 80 -6.44 30.93 25.60
CA MET A 80 -5.63 31.22 26.80
C MET A 80 -4.44 32.15 26.53
N GLY A 81 -4.20 32.57 25.28
CA GLY A 81 -3.06 33.41 24.92
C GLY A 81 -1.73 32.68 24.72
N PHE A 82 -1.74 31.34 24.77
CA PHE A 82 -0.57 30.52 24.42
C PHE A 82 -0.58 30.26 22.92
N GLY A 83 0.16 30.89 22.11
CA GLY A 83 0.15 30.73 20.65
C GLY A 83 0.10 29.27 20.15
N THR A 84 -0.27 29.06 18.90
CA THR A 84 -0.31 27.73 18.28
C THR A 84 1.06 27.30 17.79
N VAL A 85 1.39 26.02 17.98
CA VAL A 85 2.63 25.40 17.45
C VAL A 85 2.48 25.12 15.94
N TYR A 86 1.28 24.83 15.47
CA TYR A 86 0.96 24.57 14.06
C TYR A 86 -0.52 24.89 13.78
N ASP A 87 -0.84 25.07 12.49
CA ASP A 87 -2.22 25.35 12.06
C ASP A 87 -3.00 24.03 12.00
N ALA A 88 -3.76 23.75 13.06
CA ALA A 88 -4.53 22.52 13.18
C ALA A 88 -5.59 22.36 12.07
N ASP A 89 -6.14 23.46 11.55
CA ASP A 89 -7.16 23.41 10.49
C ASP A 89 -6.57 22.89 9.17
N LYS A 90 -5.25 23.11 8.93
CA LYS A 90 -4.55 22.58 7.75
C LYS A 90 -4.26 21.08 7.79
N VAL A 91 -4.25 20.50 8.98
CA VAL A 91 -3.90 19.08 9.16
C VAL A 91 -5.12 18.16 9.28
N VAL A 92 -6.31 18.75 9.32
CA VAL A 92 -7.58 17.99 9.46
C VAL A 92 -7.91 17.18 8.22
N SER A 93 -7.52 17.62 7.03
CA SER A 93 -7.82 16.93 5.78
C SER A 93 -6.58 16.64 4.94
N TYR A 94 -6.66 15.60 4.14
CA TYR A 94 -5.63 15.25 3.16
C TYR A 94 -6.25 15.01 1.78
N GLU A 95 -5.45 15.28 0.75
CA GLU A 95 -5.85 15.22 -0.64
C GLU A 95 -5.79 13.79 -1.21
N PRO A 96 -6.37 13.55 -2.39
CA PRO A 96 -6.23 12.28 -3.09
C PRO A 96 -4.78 11.93 -3.42
N GLU A 97 -4.53 10.63 -3.50
CA GLU A 97 -3.29 10.03 -4.00
C GLU A 97 -3.51 9.52 -5.43
N TYR A 98 -2.51 9.64 -6.27
CA TYR A 98 -2.56 9.25 -7.67
C TYR A 98 -1.41 8.32 -8.03
N SER A 99 -1.68 7.34 -8.88
CA SER A 99 -0.64 6.49 -9.46
C SER A 99 -0.80 6.33 -10.96
N TRP A 100 0.32 6.12 -11.64
CA TRP A 100 0.34 5.64 -13.01
C TRP A 100 0.99 4.27 -13.04
N ASN A 101 0.28 3.30 -13.58
CA ASN A 101 0.75 1.95 -13.83
C ASN A 101 1.00 1.77 -15.32
N TYR A 102 2.20 1.32 -15.66
CA TYR A 102 2.63 0.93 -17.00
C TYR A 102 2.95 -0.55 -16.94
N GLU A 103 2.37 -1.32 -17.83
CA GLU A 103 2.49 -2.77 -17.83
C GLU A 103 2.69 -3.30 -19.23
N LEU A 104 3.62 -4.23 -19.39
CA LEU A 104 3.85 -5.05 -20.57
C LEU A 104 3.71 -6.50 -20.12
N GLY A 105 2.83 -7.26 -20.75
CA GLY A 105 2.65 -8.66 -20.43
C GLY A 105 2.24 -9.47 -21.64
N GLY A 106 2.16 -10.77 -21.46
CA GLY A 106 1.74 -11.66 -22.51
C GLY A 106 1.51 -13.08 -22.03
N HIS A 107 0.86 -13.83 -22.93
CA HIS A 107 0.56 -15.25 -22.76
C HIS A 107 1.32 -16.05 -23.81
N PHE A 108 1.82 -17.19 -23.43
CA PHE A 108 2.50 -18.11 -24.33
C PHE A 108 2.19 -19.56 -24.01
N SER A 109 2.31 -20.41 -25.01
CA SER A 109 2.23 -21.84 -24.86
C SER A 109 3.28 -22.51 -25.76
N CYS A 110 3.88 -23.56 -25.29
CA CYS A 110 4.86 -24.31 -26.06
C CYS A 110 4.75 -25.82 -25.76
N MET A 111 5.51 -26.62 -26.49
CA MET A 111 5.50 -28.09 -26.35
C MET A 111 4.08 -28.66 -26.51
N GLU A 112 3.37 -28.27 -27.57
CA GLU A 112 1.99 -28.74 -27.87
C GLU A 112 1.00 -28.50 -26.71
N GLY A 113 1.22 -27.41 -25.94
CA GLY A 113 0.36 -27.03 -24.82
C GLY A 113 0.75 -27.64 -23.47
N ALA A 114 1.83 -28.45 -23.42
CA ALA A 114 2.33 -28.99 -22.17
C ALA A 114 2.93 -27.93 -21.23
N VAL A 115 3.35 -26.78 -21.79
CA VAL A 115 3.81 -25.62 -21.04
C VAL A 115 2.99 -24.41 -21.44
N ARG A 116 2.32 -23.78 -20.49
CA ARG A 116 1.63 -22.50 -20.64
C ARG A 116 2.17 -21.51 -19.66
N GLY A 117 2.23 -20.27 -20.04
CA GLY A 117 2.75 -19.23 -19.14
C GLY A 117 2.22 -17.87 -19.44
N ASP A 118 2.26 -17.07 -18.38
CA ASP A 118 1.94 -15.65 -18.40
C ASP A 118 3.12 -14.89 -17.81
N PHE A 119 3.45 -13.76 -18.39
CA PHE A 119 4.41 -12.85 -17.81
C PHE A 119 3.87 -11.43 -17.80
N ALA A 120 4.30 -10.66 -16.83
CA ALA A 120 4.06 -9.23 -16.77
C ALA A 120 5.30 -8.50 -16.25
N LEU A 121 5.62 -7.36 -16.85
CA LEU A 121 6.58 -6.39 -16.36
C LEU A 121 5.82 -5.12 -16.05
N PHE A 122 6.05 -4.53 -14.88
CA PHE A 122 5.31 -3.35 -14.46
C PHE A 122 6.21 -2.25 -13.92
N TYR A 123 5.73 -1.02 -14.06
CA TYR A 123 6.30 0.17 -13.46
C TYR A 123 5.17 1.06 -12.93
N ILE A 124 5.23 1.41 -11.66
CA ILE A 124 4.23 2.22 -10.96
C ILE A 124 4.90 3.46 -10.38
N ASP A 125 4.43 4.65 -10.75
CA ASP A 125 4.81 5.94 -10.15
C ASP A 125 3.61 6.45 -9.33
N CYS A 126 3.72 6.45 -8.02
CA CYS A 126 2.70 6.96 -7.11
C CYS A 126 3.12 8.33 -6.60
N ARG A 127 2.24 9.33 -6.75
CA ARG A 127 2.44 10.72 -6.35
C ARG A 127 1.42 11.13 -5.32
N ASP A 128 1.82 12.12 -4.52
CA ASP A 128 1.01 12.66 -3.44
C ASP A 128 0.50 11.55 -2.50
N GLN A 129 1.38 10.56 -2.29
CA GLN A 129 1.07 9.39 -1.51
C GLN A 129 0.67 9.79 -0.09
N GLN A 130 -0.44 9.22 0.35
CA GLN A 130 -0.97 9.41 1.69
C GLN A 130 -0.13 8.62 2.68
N LEU A 131 0.71 9.32 3.41
CA LEU A 131 1.64 8.77 4.39
C LEU A 131 1.41 9.41 5.75
N THR A 132 1.74 8.67 6.79
CA THR A 132 1.63 9.17 8.17
C THR A 132 2.88 9.95 8.53
N ILE A 133 2.69 11.18 9.00
CA ILE A 133 3.78 12.03 9.51
C ILE A 133 3.47 12.54 10.90
N PHE A 134 4.48 13.10 11.57
CA PHE A 134 4.29 13.92 12.77
C PHE A 134 4.02 15.37 12.35
N PRO A 135 3.07 16.07 12.99
CA PRO A 135 2.89 17.50 12.76
C PRO A 135 4.17 18.26 13.05
N GLU A 136 4.44 19.31 12.28
CA GLU A 136 5.64 20.12 12.40
C GLU A 136 5.80 20.67 13.84
N GLY A 137 6.99 20.50 14.41
CA GLY A 137 7.30 20.94 15.76
C GLY A 137 6.76 20.03 16.89
N THR A 138 6.15 18.88 16.56
CA THR A 138 5.64 17.93 17.57
C THR A 138 6.36 16.58 17.53
N THR A 139 6.31 15.88 18.66
CA THR A 139 6.80 14.48 18.76
C THR A 139 5.67 13.49 18.98
N THR A 140 4.45 13.97 19.11
CA THR A 140 3.22 13.22 19.37
C THR A 140 2.15 13.60 18.35
N GLY A 141 1.17 12.75 18.21
CA GLY A 141 0.11 12.94 17.20
C GLY A 141 0.61 12.56 15.80
N ARG A 142 0.02 11.55 15.22
CA ARG A 142 0.30 11.16 13.83
C ARG A 142 -0.84 11.63 12.95
N MET A 143 -0.53 12.20 11.80
CA MET A 143 -1.52 12.61 10.82
C MET A 143 -1.21 12.03 9.44
N MET A 144 -2.26 11.75 8.67
CA MET A 144 -2.14 11.43 7.26
C MET A 144 -1.94 12.72 6.46
N THR A 145 -0.97 12.71 5.56
CA THR A 145 -0.74 13.83 4.64
C THR A 145 -0.22 13.32 3.30
N ASN A 146 -0.28 14.16 2.28
CA ASN A 146 0.24 13.88 0.93
C ASN A 146 1.73 14.21 0.83
N ALA A 147 2.55 13.56 1.64
CA ALA A 147 3.98 13.86 1.76
C ALA A 147 4.87 12.99 0.88
N GLY A 148 4.35 11.91 0.33
CA GLY A 148 5.13 10.87 -0.30
C GLY A 148 5.11 10.84 -1.81
N ARG A 149 6.17 10.27 -2.37
CA ARG A 149 6.21 9.73 -3.72
C ARG A 149 6.92 8.40 -3.66
N THR A 150 6.33 7.38 -4.25
CA THR A 150 6.94 6.07 -4.34
C THR A 150 7.03 5.62 -5.79
N ARG A 151 7.92 4.67 -6.00
CA ARG A 151 8.12 4.05 -7.29
C ARG A 151 8.31 2.57 -7.08
N SER A 152 7.55 1.78 -7.84
CA SER A 152 7.65 0.33 -7.84
C SER A 152 7.87 -0.15 -9.25
N PHE A 153 8.76 -1.11 -9.43
CA PHE A 153 8.90 -1.84 -10.68
C PHE A 153 9.19 -3.30 -10.39
N GLY A 154 8.81 -4.14 -11.32
CA GLY A 154 8.99 -5.57 -11.13
C GLY A 154 8.54 -6.38 -12.32
N GLY A 155 8.51 -7.68 -12.09
CA GLY A 155 8.02 -8.63 -13.06
C GLY A 155 7.43 -9.86 -12.38
N GLU A 156 6.49 -10.45 -13.06
CA GLU A 156 5.77 -11.65 -12.64
C GLU A 156 5.84 -12.68 -13.76
N LEU A 157 5.98 -13.93 -13.39
CA LEU A 157 5.95 -15.07 -14.28
C LEU A 157 5.10 -16.17 -13.65
N SER A 158 4.10 -16.65 -14.37
CA SER A 158 3.31 -17.82 -14.00
C SER A 158 3.47 -18.90 -15.04
N LEU A 159 3.67 -20.13 -14.60
CA LEU A 159 3.87 -21.30 -15.46
C LEU A 159 2.92 -22.41 -15.03
N GLN A 160 2.27 -22.99 -15.99
CA GLN A 160 1.56 -24.27 -15.86
C GLN A 160 2.24 -25.29 -16.76
N VAL A 161 2.68 -26.39 -16.17
CA VAL A 161 3.45 -27.41 -16.85
C VAL A 161 2.79 -28.78 -16.63
N SER A 162 2.42 -29.44 -17.70
CA SER A 162 1.89 -30.80 -17.70
C SER A 162 2.85 -31.71 -18.49
N PRO A 163 3.98 -32.12 -17.89
CA PRO A 163 5.09 -32.77 -18.61
C PRO A 163 4.73 -34.18 -19.12
N TRP A 164 3.76 -34.83 -18.48
CA TRP A 164 3.18 -36.12 -18.90
C TRP A 164 1.75 -36.23 -18.37
N GLN A 165 1.08 -37.28 -18.78
CA GLN A 165 -0.31 -37.53 -18.38
C GLN A 165 -0.46 -37.59 -16.85
N ASN A 166 -1.50 -36.93 -16.36
CA ASN A 166 -1.90 -36.91 -14.95
C ASN A 166 -0.94 -36.20 -13.97
N LEU A 167 0.09 -35.48 -14.44
CA LEU A 167 0.91 -34.63 -13.62
C LEU A 167 0.74 -33.16 -14.07
N ASP A 168 0.27 -32.35 -13.14
CA ASP A 168 0.15 -30.89 -13.33
C ASP A 168 1.02 -30.17 -12.30
N ILE A 169 1.84 -29.24 -12.77
CA ILE A 169 2.71 -28.40 -11.97
C ILE A 169 2.35 -26.94 -12.28
N ASN A 170 2.08 -26.16 -11.24
CA ASN A 170 1.89 -24.72 -11.34
C ASN A 170 3.00 -24.03 -10.54
N ALA A 171 3.66 -23.07 -11.14
CA ALA A 171 4.67 -22.24 -10.49
C ALA A 171 4.42 -20.79 -10.79
N ALA A 172 4.60 -19.92 -9.80
CA ALA A 172 4.55 -18.49 -9.97
C ALA A 172 5.71 -17.83 -9.23
N TYR A 173 6.35 -16.87 -9.88
CA TYR A 173 7.41 -16.06 -9.32
C TYR A 173 7.14 -14.59 -9.56
N GLY A 174 7.32 -13.78 -8.54
CA GLY A 174 7.21 -12.34 -8.60
C GLY A 174 8.46 -11.66 -8.04
N TYR A 175 8.89 -10.61 -8.70
CA TYR A 175 9.91 -9.68 -8.21
C TYR A 175 9.34 -8.27 -8.15
N THR A 176 9.52 -7.60 -7.01
CA THR A 176 9.06 -6.22 -6.80
C THR A 176 10.15 -5.39 -6.14
N ASN A 177 10.54 -4.30 -6.76
CA ASN A 177 11.39 -3.27 -6.18
C ASN A 177 10.55 -2.01 -5.92
N ALA A 178 10.09 -1.82 -4.69
CA ALA A 178 9.26 -0.71 -4.28
C ALA A 178 10.01 0.18 -3.29
N LYS A 179 10.18 1.47 -3.62
CA LYS A 179 10.99 2.41 -2.83
C LYS A 179 10.34 3.78 -2.71
N PHE A 180 10.65 4.46 -1.62
CA PHE A 180 10.36 5.87 -1.47
C PHE A 180 11.28 6.70 -2.39
N VAL A 181 10.67 7.52 -3.23
CA VAL A 181 11.37 8.56 -4.02
C VAL A 181 11.47 9.85 -3.22
N ARG A 182 10.44 10.13 -2.43
CA ARG A 182 10.35 11.23 -1.50
C ARG A 182 9.45 10.82 -0.35
N TYR A 183 9.97 10.86 0.85
CA TYR A 183 9.18 10.73 2.07
C TYR A 183 10.00 11.25 3.25
N ASN A 184 9.46 12.27 3.93
CA ASN A 184 9.99 12.77 5.18
C ASN A 184 8.82 12.87 6.15
N ASP A 185 8.95 12.24 7.33
CA ASP A 185 7.89 12.20 8.35
C ASP A 185 7.94 13.38 9.32
N GLY A 186 8.79 14.37 9.05
CA GLY A 186 9.07 15.51 9.91
C GLY A 186 10.26 15.30 10.86
N LYS A 187 10.82 14.07 10.92
CA LYS A 187 11.98 13.70 11.73
C LYS A 187 13.10 13.07 10.92
N THR A 188 12.72 12.21 9.99
CA THR A 188 13.63 11.37 9.21
C THR A 188 13.26 11.39 7.74
N ASP A 189 14.27 11.46 6.87
CA ASP A 189 14.10 11.29 5.43
C ASP A 189 14.32 9.83 5.04
N TYR A 190 13.29 9.21 4.52
CA TYR A 190 13.26 7.80 4.11
C TYR A 190 13.53 7.60 2.61
N LYS A 191 13.96 8.62 1.91
CA LYS A 191 14.27 8.55 0.48
C LYS A 191 15.24 7.40 0.18
N GLY A 192 14.86 6.55 -0.76
CA GLY A 192 15.65 5.38 -1.20
C GLY A 192 15.37 4.10 -0.41
N ASN A 193 14.71 4.19 0.74
CA ASN A 193 14.31 3.03 1.52
C ASN A 193 13.19 2.25 0.83
N TYR A 194 13.14 0.95 1.10
CA TYR A 194 12.07 0.08 0.61
C TYR A 194 10.75 0.34 1.33
N LEU A 195 9.66 0.18 0.60
CA LEU A 195 8.33 0.22 1.19
C LEU A 195 8.15 -0.95 2.17
N PRO A 196 7.58 -0.68 3.35
CA PRO A 196 7.20 -1.73 4.28
C PRO A 196 6.13 -2.66 3.69
N TYR A 197 6.09 -3.90 4.20
CA TYR A 197 5.11 -4.93 3.88
C TYR A 197 5.10 -5.40 2.41
N ALA A 198 6.11 -5.01 1.63
CA ALA A 198 6.26 -5.41 0.24
C ALA A 198 7.44 -6.41 0.11
N PRO A 199 7.18 -7.73 -0.03
CA PRO A 199 8.24 -8.70 -0.28
C PRO A 199 8.91 -8.44 -1.62
N GLN A 200 10.24 -8.49 -1.64
CA GLN A 200 11.00 -8.28 -2.88
C GLN A 200 10.87 -9.46 -3.85
N HIS A 201 10.69 -10.65 -3.31
CA HIS A 201 10.54 -11.88 -4.07
C HIS A 201 9.37 -12.67 -3.53
N THR A 202 8.59 -13.26 -4.40
CA THR A 202 7.56 -14.23 -4.06
C THR A 202 7.70 -15.43 -4.97
N LEU A 203 7.62 -16.62 -4.40
CA LEU A 203 7.63 -17.86 -5.14
C LEU A 203 6.53 -18.77 -4.60
N SER A 204 5.75 -19.33 -5.48
CA SER A 204 4.84 -20.43 -5.16
C SER A 204 4.96 -21.51 -6.21
N ALA A 205 4.98 -22.75 -5.78
CA ALA A 205 4.89 -23.88 -6.68
C ALA A 205 4.01 -24.96 -6.04
N ASN A 206 3.21 -25.60 -6.85
CA ASN A 206 2.40 -26.73 -6.44
C ASN A 206 2.32 -27.75 -7.58
N GLY A 207 2.27 -29.03 -7.20
CA GLY A 207 2.13 -30.13 -8.13
C GLY A 207 1.04 -31.09 -7.66
N ALA A 208 0.32 -31.64 -8.61
CA ALA A 208 -0.68 -32.67 -8.40
C ALA A 208 -0.43 -33.82 -9.36
N TRP A 209 -0.25 -35.01 -8.83
CA TRP A 209 -0.09 -36.22 -9.63
C TRP A 209 -1.24 -37.18 -9.36
N THR A 210 -2.03 -37.45 -10.38
CA THR A 210 -3.13 -38.41 -10.34
C THR A 210 -2.68 -39.74 -10.87
N ILE A 211 -2.59 -40.74 -10.01
CA ILE A 211 -2.14 -42.10 -10.31
C ILE A 211 -3.38 -43.01 -10.44
N PRO A 212 -3.73 -43.45 -11.65
CA PRO A 212 -4.81 -44.41 -11.82
C PRO A 212 -4.36 -45.75 -11.23
N THR A 213 -5.13 -46.29 -10.27
CA THR A 213 -4.75 -47.58 -9.62
C THR A 213 -5.07 -48.80 -10.44
N GLY A 214 -5.95 -48.67 -11.44
CA GLY A 214 -6.46 -49.82 -12.20
C GLY A 214 -7.40 -50.72 -11.39
N VAL A 215 -7.64 -50.43 -10.14
CA VAL A 215 -8.50 -51.20 -9.24
C VAL A 215 -9.86 -50.56 -9.12
N GLN A 216 -10.91 -51.28 -9.54
CA GLN A 216 -12.26 -50.75 -9.68
C GLN A 216 -12.84 -50.10 -8.39
N TRP A 217 -12.50 -50.62 -7.22
CA TRP A 217 -13.01 -50.11 -5.94
C TRP A 217 -12.14 -48.99 -5.35
N LEU A 218 -10.90 -48.80 -5.81
CA LEU A 218 -9.98 -47.77 -5.27
C LEU A 218 -9.94 -46.49 -6.10
N GLY A 219 -10.26 -46.57 -7.40
CA GLY A 219 -10.25 -45.40 -8.28
C GLY A 219 -8.82 -44.84 -8.50
N ASN A 220 -8.63 -43.56 -8.23
CA ASN A 220 -7.36 -42.85 -8.40
C ASN A 220 -6.75 -42.45 -7.07
N ILE A 221 -5.42 -42.43 -6.98
CA ILE A 221 -4.65 -41.85 -5.90
C ILE A 221 -4.16 -40.47 -6.38
N VAL A 222 -4.42 -39.40 -5.63
CA VAL A 222 -3.92 -38.08 -5.94
C VAL A 222 -2.86 -37.67 -4.91
N LEU A 223 -1.64 -37.45 -5.38
CA LEU A 223 -0.55 -36.91 -4.58
C LEU A 223 -0.40 -35.44 -4.88
N GLN A 224 -0.41 -34.59 -3.83
CA GLN A 224 -0.26 -33.15 -3.98
C GLN A 224 0.87 -32.65 -3.06
N ALA A 225 1.69 -31.74 -3.59
CA ALA A 225 2.72 -31.06 -2.83
C ALA A 225 2.77 -29.59 -3.26
N GLY A 226 3.11 -28.71 -2.34
CA GLY A 226 3.26 -27.30 -2.64
C GLY A 226 4.25 -26.60 -1.72
N VAL A 227 4.88 -25.56 -2.24
CA VAL A 227 5.79 -24.68 -1.52
C VAL A 227 5.41 -23.22 -1.79
N ARG A 228 5.57 -22.39 -0.78
CA ARG A 228 5.44 -20.94 -0.88
C ARG A 228 6.59 -20.30 -0.14
N CYS A 229 7.24 -19.35 -0.80
CA CYS A 229 8.37 -18.61 -0.24
C CYS A 229 8.15 -17.12 -0.43
N ALA A 230 8.59 -16.35 0.52
CA ALA A 230 8.65 -14.89 0.41
C ALA A 230 10.07 -14.40 0.70
N GLY A 231 10.55 -13.47 -0.11
CA GLY A 231 11.81 -12.79 0.09
C GLY A 231 11.75 -11.84 1.29
N ARG A 232 12.81 -11.07 1.47
CA ARG A 232 12.88 -10.12 2.57
C ARG A 232 11.69 -9.16 2.55
N ILE A 233 11.08 -8.97 3.72
CA ILE A 233 10.02 -7.98 3.97
C ILE A 233 10.54 -7.01 5.03
N TRP A 234 10.44 -5.72 4.75
CA TRP A 234 10.70 -4.68 5.73
C TRP A 234 9.41 -4.34 6.48
N TRP A 235 9.51 -4.15 7.80
CA TRP A 235 8.35 -3.89 8.65
C TRP A 235 8.18 -2.41 9.02
N ASN A 236 9.18 -1.59 8.73
CA ASN A 236 9.16 -0.15 8.99
C ASN A 236 9.84 0.63 7.85
N GLU A 237 9.56 1.92 7.81
CA GLU A 237 10.05 2.85 6.80
C GLU A 237 11.56 3.07 6.87
N GLU A 238 12.16 2.89 8.05
CA GLU A 238 13.60 3.00 8.29
C GLU A 238 14.39 1.83 7.69
N ASN A 239 13.70 0.75 7.34
CA ASN A 239 14.30 -0.53 6.96
C ASN A 239 15.27 -1.09 8.03
N SER A 240 14.97 -0.82 9.30
CA SER A 240 15.73 -1.34 10.45
C SER A 240 15.22 -2.70 10.94
N LEU A 241 13.93 -2.99 10.70
CA LEU A 241 13.28 -4.24 11.05
C LEU A 241 12.91 -5.00 9.79
N SER A 242 13.35 -6.23 9.67
CA SER A 242 13.00 -7.07 8.52
C SER A 242 12.79 -8.52 8.90
N GLN A 243 11.97 -9.21 8.11
CA GLN A 243 11.88 -10.65 8.07
C GLN A 243 12.76 -11.14 6.91
N PRO A 244 13.69 -12.06 7.15
CA PRO A 244 14.49 -12.66 6.07
C PRO A 244 13.61 -13.54 5.17
N PHE A 245 14.21 -14.10 4.13
CA PHE A 245 13.58 -15.12 3.27
C PHE A 245 13.07 -16.32 4.09
N TYR A 246 11.86 -16.76 3.80
CA TYR A 246 11.21 -17.92 4.43
C TYR A 246 10.34 -18.68 3.43
#